data_7d2bf63e30e94a14beff4481282bcecb
#
_entry.id   7d2bf63e30e94a14beff4481282bcecb
#
_cell.length_a   1.000
_cell.length_b   1.000
_cell.length_c   1.000
_cell.angle_alpha   90.00
_cell.angle_beta   90.00
_cell.angle_gamma   90.00
#
_symmetry.space_group_name_H-M   'P 1'
#
loop_
_entity.id
_entity.type
_entity.pdbx_description
1 polymer ?
#
loop_
_entity_poly.entity_id
_entity_poly.type
_entity_poly.pdbx_seq_one_letter_code
_entity_poly.pdbx_strand_id
1 'polypeptide(L)'
;VRVTAAGAKRVSVAALMCTKAGHRSRLIYRIHLDRGPAKGRRKGFTETDYARLLDAAHQQLGGPMVLVWDSLNTHVSRTMRELVDARLWLTVCQLPPYASEFNAVEGVWSHLKGPWPTSPNTASPSSPRW
;
A
#
# COMPACT_ATOMS: atom_id res chain seq x y z
N VAL A 1 -5.84 -3.03 0.60
CA VAL A 1 -7.17 -2.80 1.21
C VAL A 1 -8.23 -2.73 0.12
N ARG A 2 -9.37 -3.28 0.37
CA ARG A 2 -10.53 -3.20 -0.53
C ARG A 2 -11.60 -2.33 0.10
N VAL A 3 -12.11 -1.37 -0.66
CA VAL A 3 -13.23 -0.51 -0.27
C VAL A 3 -14.35 -0.71 -1.29
N THR A 4 -15.55 -0.95 -0.79
CA THR A 4 -16.74 -1.09 -1.65
C THR A 4 -17.48 0.25 -1.64
N ALA A 5 -17.56 0.89 -2.79
CA ALA A 5 -18.41 2.07 -2.97
C ALA A 5 -19.86 1.64 -3.27
N ALA A 6 -20.82 2.45 -2.90
CA ALA A 6 -22.23 2.26 -3.29
C ALA A 6 -22.31 2.15 -4.82
N GLY A 7 -22.77 1.01 -5.36
CA GLY A 7 -22.85 0.78 -6.79
C GLY A 7 -21.93 -0.34 -7.33
N ALA A 8 -21.52 -1.27 -6.48
CA ALA A 8 -20.83 -2.55 -6.83
C ALA A 8 -19.45 -2.45 -7.49
N LYS A 9 -18.82 -1.29 -7.56
CA LYS A 9 -17.42 -1.16 -7.97
C LYS A 9 -16.51 -1.31 -6.77
N ARG A 10 -15.58 -2.26 -6.82
CA ARG A 10 -14.58 -2.48 -5.77
C ARG A 10 -13.30 -1.73 -6.11
N VAL A 11 -12.73 -1.09 -5.11
CA VAL A 11 -11.45 -0.42 -5.21
C VAL A 11 -10.47 -1.14 -4.30
N SER A 12 -9.34 -1.56 -4.85
CA SER A 12 -8.22 -2.07 -4.08
C SER A 12 -7.16 -0.97 -3.96
N VAL A 13 -6.63 -0.79 -2.78
CA VAL A 13 -5.57 0.20 -2.50
C VAL A 13 -4.38 -0.53 -1.91
N ALA A 14 -3.21 -0.30 -2.47
CA ALA A 14 -1.93 -0.68 -1.91
C ALA A 14 -1.14 0.58 -1.56
N ALA A 15 -0.55 0.62 -0.39
CA ALA A 15 0.19 1.79 0.08
C ALA A 15 1.46 1.41 0.83
N LEU A 16 2.43 2.32 0.77
CA LEU A 16 3.68 2.28 1.50
C LEU A 16 3.77 3.50 2.40
N MET A 17 3.95 3.27 3.69
CA MET A 17 4.35 4.32 4.62
C MET A 17 5.86 4.42 4.60
N CYS A 18 6.38 5.52 4.07
CA CYS A 18 7.81 5.73 3.88
C CYS A 18 8.35 6.69 4.93
N THR A 19 9.39 6.28 5.63
CA THR A 19 10.06 7.09 6.65
C THR A 19 11.56 7.18 6.36
N LYS A 20 12.13 8.32 6.62
CA LYS A 20 13.57 8.56 6.55
C LYS A 20 13.95 9.51 7.69
N ALA A 21 15.06 9.23 8.38
CA ALA A 21 15.55 10.08 9.46
C ALA A 21 15.72 11.53 9.00
N GLY A 22 15.20 12.49 9.78
CA GLY A 22 15.25 13.91 9.46
C GLY A 22 14.26 14.40 8.39
N HIS A 23 13.41 13.51 7.86
CA HIS A 23 12.39 13.83 6.86
C HIS A 23 10.98 13.50 7.36
N ARG A 24 9.98 14.17 6.78
CA ARG A 24 8.57 13.83 7.04
C ARG A 24 8.23 12.48 6.41
N SER A 25 7.40 11.71 7.09
CA SER A 25 6.83 10.47 6.53
C SER A 25 5.97 10.77 5.31
N ARG A 26 6.01 9.88 4.33
CA ARG A 26 5.23 9.97 3.10
C ARG A 26 4.40 8.72 2.93
N LEU A 27 3.19 8.88 2.42
CA LEU A 27 2.34 7.79 1.96
C LEU A 27 2.40 7.73 0.44
N ILE A 28 2.87 6.62 -0.09
CA ILE A 28 2.90 6.34 -1.52
C ILE A 28 1.90 5.22 -1.77
N TYR A 29 0.95 5.43 -2.67
CA TYR A 29 -0.13 4.47 -2.87
C TYR A 29 -0.48 4.29 -4.35
N ARG A 30 -1.13 3.15 -4.65
CA ARG A 30 -1.77 2.86 -5.93
C ARG A 30 -3.20 2.39 -5.72
N ILE A 31 -4.05 2.76 -6.64
CA ILE A 31 -5.45 2.35 -6.67
C ILE A 31 -5.66 1.43 -7.85
N HIS A 32 -6.31 0.30 -7.60
CA HIS A 32 -6.79 -0.61 -8.64
C HIS A 32 -8.31 -0.64 -8.63
N LEU A 33 -8.92 -0.27 -9.76
CA LEU A 33 -10.36 -0.36 -9.96
C LEU A 33 -10.72 -1.76 -10.47
N ASP A 34 -11.50 -2.49 -9.69
CA ASP A 34 -12.04 -3.77 -10.11
C ASP A 34 -13.26 -3.52 -11.01
N ARG A 35 -13.08 -3.75 -12.31
CA ARG A 35 -14.11 -3.50 -13.34
C ARG A 35 -15.08 -4.67 -13.53
N GLY A 36 -15.18 -5.56 -12.57
CA GLY A 36 -16.08 -6.72 -12.62
C GLY A 36 -15.43 -8.03 -13.10
N PRO A 37 -16.19 -9.14 -13.13
CA PRO A 37 -15.65 -10.46 -13.44
C PRO A 37 -15.30 -10.55 -14.93
N ALA A 38 -14.02 -10.45 -15.26
CA ALA A 38 -13.48 -10.86 -16.55
C ALA A 38 -12.73 -12.18 -16.35
N LYS A 39 -12.99 -13.18 -17.20
CA LYS A 39 -12.30 -14.47 -17.21
C LYS A 39 -10.77 -14.23 -17.22
N GLY A 40 -10.06 -14.83 -16.24
CA GLY A 40 -8.60 -14.79 -16.17
C GLY A 40 -7.99 -13.58 -15.47
N ARG A 41 -8.76 -12.63 -14.94
CA ARG A 41 -8.24 -11.51 -14.16
C ARG A 41 -8.20 -11.87 -12.67
N ARG A 42 -7.00 -11.77 -12.07
CA ARG A 42 -6.86 -11.79 -10.61
C ARG A 42 -7.54 -10.56 -10.02
N LYS A 43 -8.33 -10.80 -8.98
CA LYS A 43 -8.92 -9.72 -8.18
C LYS A 43 -7.85 -9.11 -7.29
N GLY A 44 -7.59 -7.81 -7.43
CA GLY A 44 -6.65 -7.07 -6.62
C GLY A 44 -5.25 -6.96 -7.25
N PHE A 45 -4.26 -6.60 -6.40
CA PHE A 45 -2.90 -6.39 -6.84
C PHE A 45 -2.15 -7.70 -7.12
N THR A 46 -1.42 -7.70 -8.21
CA THR A 46 -0.48 -8.77 -8.57
C THR A 46 0.91 -8.47 -8.03
N GLU A 47 1.80 -9.47 -8.10
CA GLU A 47 3.22 -9.30 -7.75
C GLU A 47 3.88 -8.19 -8.56
N THR A 48 3.56 -8.11 -9.86
CA THR A 48 4.07 -7.05 -10.74
C THR A 48 3.57 -5.67 -10.31
N ASP A 49 2.34 -5.54 -9.87
CA ASP A 49 1.79 -4.27 -9.37
C ASP A 49 2.53 -3.80 -8.12
N TYR A 50 2.82 -4.71 -7.19
CA TYR A 50 3.63 -4.40 -6.01
C TYR A 50 5.06 -4.01 -6.38
N ALA A 51 5.68 -4.72 -7.31
CA ALA A 51 7.01 -4.36 -7.81
C ALA A 51 7.03 -2.95 -8.41
N ARG A 52 6.04 -2.58 -9.20
CA ARG A 52 5.90 -1.23 -9.75
C ARG A 52 5.70 -0.16 -8.68
N LEU A 53 4.95 -0.48 -7.63
CA LEU A 53 4.78 0.42 -6.49
C LEU A 53 6.12 0.66 -5.77
N LEU A 54 6.91 -0.40 -5.56
CA LEU A 54 8.24 -0.32 -4.97
C LEU A 54 9.21 0.46 -5.85
N ASP A 55 9.19 0.26 -7.15
CA ASP A 55 10.02 1.00 -8.10
C ASP A 55 9.68 2.51 -8.10
N ALA A 56 8.39 2.84 -8.05
CA ALA A 56 7.95 4.22 -7.95
C ALA A 56 8.39 4.88 -6.63
N ALA A 57 8.31 4.15 -5.52
CA ALA A 57 8.79 4.61 -4.23
C ALA A 57 10.30 4.84 -4.25
N HIS A 58 11.06 3.94 -4.86
CA HIS A 58 12.51 4.08 -5.00
C HIS A 58 12.89 5.32 -5.80
N GLN A 59 12.18 5.62 -6.89
CA GLN A 59 12.40 6.85 -7.66
C GLN A 59 12.14 8.12 -6.87
N GLN A 60 11.13 8.11 -6.00
CA GLN A 60 10.77 9.28 -5.18
C GLN A 60 11.70 9.47 -3.98
N LEU A 61 12.13 8.39 -3.34
CA LEU A 61 12.93 8.44 -2.12
C LEU A 61 14.43 8.51 -2.39
N GLY A 62 14.88 7.89 -3.48
CA GLY A 62 16.30 7.72 -3.79
C GLY A 62 17.03 6.83 -2.77
N GLY A 63 18.06 6.12 -3.22
CA GLY A 63 18.90 5.30 -2.35
C GLY A 63 18.28 3.97 -1.91
N PRO A 64 19.02 3.20 -1.09
CA PRO A 64 18.58 1.90 -0.61
C PRO A 64 17.32 2.00 0.26
N MET A 65 16.47 0.97 0.18
CA MET A 65 15.22 0.87 0.92
C MET A 65 15.18 -0.42 1.74
N VAL A 66 14.63 -0.32 2.94
CA VAL A 66 14.21 -1.48 3.74
C VAL A 66 12.69 -1.52 3.75
N LEU A 67 12.14 -2.59 3.21
CA LEU A 67 10.69 -2.83 3.18
C LEU A 67 10.30 -3.75 4.33
N VAL A 68 9.35 -3.30 5.13
CA VAL A 68 8.70 -4.12 6.16
C VAL A 68 7.28 -4.41 5.71
N TRP A 69 6.93 -5.66 5.57
CA TRP A 69 5.58 -6.06 5.18
C TRP A 69 5.13 -7.35 5.86
N ASP A 70 3.84 -7.63 5.78
CA ASP A 70 3.23 -8.83 6.33
C ASP A 70 3.41 -10.05 5.41
N SER A 71 2.93 -11.20 5.88
CA SER A 71 3.02 -12.49 5.19
C SER A 71 1.84 -12.75 4.25
N LEU A 72 1.31 -11.72 3.58
CA LEU A 72 0.27 -11.91 2.56
C LEU A 72 0.78 -12.87 1.47
N ASN A 73 -0.08 -13.74 0.96
CA ASN A 73 0.32 -14.75 -0.04
C ASN A 73 1.06 -14.17 -1.24
N THR A 74 0.63 -13.01 -1.73
CA THR A 74 1.30 -12.30 -2.82
C THR A 74 2.71 -11.81 -2.44
N HIS A 75 2.92 -11.43 -1.17
CA HIS A 75 4.22 -10.98 -0.67
C HIS A 75 5.23 -12.11 -0.52
N VAL A 76 4.76 -13.33 -0.26
CA VAL A 76 5.62 -14.50 -0.03
C VAL A 76 5.75 -15.43 -1.24
N SER A 77 5.09 -15.12 -2.34
CA SER A 77 5.12 -15.93 -3.55
C SER A 77 6.52 -16.01 -4.14
N ARG A 78 6.80 -17.09 -4.87
CA ARG A 78 8.07 -17.26 -5.58
C ARG A 78 8.34 -16.12 -6.55
N THR A 79 7.32 -15.73 -7.31
CA THR A 79 7.39 -14.61 -8.26
C THR A 79 7.79 -13.31 -7.56
N MET A 80 7.21 -13.04 -6.39
CA MET A 80 7.55 -11.84 -5.63
C MET A 80 8.98 -11.89 -5.11
N ARG A 81 9.46 -13.03 -4.65
CA ARG A 81 10.86 -13.21 -4.23
C ARG A 81 11.83 -12.94 -5.38
N GLU A 82 11.54 -13.43 -6.57
CA GLU A 82 12.36 -13.17 -7.76
C GLU A 82 12.38 -11.68 -8.12
N LEU A 83 11.24 -11.00 -8.05
CA LEU A 83 11.14 -9.56 -8.30
C LEU A 83 11.91 -8.74 -7.26
N VAL A 84 11.88 -9.14 -6.00
CA VAL A 84 12.66 -8.50 -4.92
C VAL A 84 14.15 -8.73 -5.10
N ASP A 85 14.55 -9.95 -5.41
CA ASP A 85 15.98 -10.33 -5.58
C ASP A 85 16.63 -9.62 -6.78
N ALA A 86 15.84 -9.26 -7.79
CA ALA A 86 16.31 -8.48 -8.93
C ALA A 86 16.61 -7.01 -8.57
N ARG A 87 16.23 -6.54 -7.39
CA ARG A 87 16.39 -5.16 -6.95
C ARG A 87 17.41 -5.05 -5.83
N LEU A 88 18.66 -4.75 -6.19
CA LEU A 88 19.78 -4.68 -5.23
C LEU A 88 19.62 -3.59 -4.17
N TRP A 89 18.84 -2.57 -4.45
CA TRP A 89 18.53 -1.47 -3.54
C TRP A 89 17.46 -1.80 -2.50
N LEU A 90 16.81 -2.95 -2.61
CA LEU A 90 15.69 -3.36 -1.77
C LEU A 90 16.10 -4.50 -0.83
N THR A 91 15.90 -4.26 0.46
CA THR A 91 15.99 -5.29 1.51
C THR A 91 14.61 -5.51 2.11
N VAL A 92 14.17 -6.75 2.18
CA VAL A 92 12.85 -7.10 2.71
C VAL A 92 12.97 -7.69 4.10
N CYS A 93 12.19 -7.14 5.02
CA CYS A 93 11.98 -7.61 6.37
C CYS A 93 10.53 -8.08 6.50
N GLN A 94 10.32 -9.38 6.59
CA GLN A 94 8.98 -9.95 6.66
C GLN A 94 8.51 -10.03 8.11
N LEU A 95 7.32 -9.47 8.40
CA LEU A 95 6.70 -9.59 9.71
C LEU A 95 6.20 -11.02 9.93
N PRO A 96 6.29 -11.53 11.17
CA PRO A 96 5.65 -12.80 11.54
C PRO A 96 4.13 -12.75 11.29
N PRO A 97 3.47 -13.89 11.05
CA PRO A 97 2.03 -13.93 10.77
C PRO A 97 1.14 -13.31 11.84
N TYR A 98 1.59 -13.32 13.10
CA TYR A 98 0.85 -12.79 14.26
C TYR A 98 1.17 -11.32 14.59
N ALA A 99 2.01 -10.66 13.82
CA ALA A 99 2.53 -9.33 14.11
C ALA A 99 2.17 -8.31 13.02
N SER A 100 1.04 -8.49 12.33
CA SER A 100 0.57 -7.60 11.28
C SER A 100 0.28 -6.18 11.78
N GLU A 101 -0.07 -6.02 13.07
CA GLU A 101 -0.28 -4.73 13.72
C GLU A 101 0.97 -3.83 13.76
N PHE A 102 2.15 -4.41 13.63
CA PHE A 102 3.40 -3.64 13.51
C PHE A 102 3.64 -3.07 12.11
N ASN A 103 2.79 -3.41 11.14
CA ASN A 103 2.84 -2.78 9.83
C ASN A 103 2.23 -1.37 9.92
N ALA A 104 3.05 -0.34 9.75
CA ALA A 104 2.65 1.06 9.91
C ALA A 104 1.46 1.46 9.02
N VAL A 105 1.26 0.82 7.89
CA VAL A 105 0.15 1.10 6.96
C VAL A 105 -1.21 0.65 7.54
N GLU A 106 -1.25 -0.24 8.51
CA GLU A 106 -2.49 -0.68 9.15
C GLU A 106 -3.22 0.48 9.86
N GLY A 107 -2.48 1.43 10.43
CA GLY A 107 -3.04 2.65 10.99
C GLY A 107 -3.79 3.49 9.94
N VAL A 108 -3.27 3.55 8.73
CA VAL A 108 -3.91 4.24 7.60
C VAL A 108 -5.21 3.54 7.21
N TRP A 109 -5.20 2.21 7.13
CA TRP A 109 -6.39 1.42 6.80
C TRP A 109 -7.49 1.56 7.85
N SER A 110 -7.14 1.55 9.12
CA SER A 110 -8.07 1.76 10.21
C SER A 110 -8.76 3.11 10.11
N HIS A 111 -8.03 4.14 9.72
CA HIS A 111 -8.56 5.49 9.53
C HIS A 111 -9.50 5.57 8.32
N LEU A 112 -9.14 4.94 7.21
CA LEU A 112 -9.96 4.92 5.99
C LEU A 112 -11.24 4.11 6.15
N LYS A 113 -11.25 3.08 6.98
CA LYS A 113 -12.42 2.22 7.24
C LYS A 113 -13.33 2.76 8.34
N GLY A 114 -12.89 3.78 9.08
CA GLY A 114 -13.68 4.41 10.12
C GLY A 114 -14.90 5.15 9.55
N PRO A 115 -15.90 5.46 10.39
CA PRO A 115 -17.07 6.22 9.94
C PRO A 115 -16.62 7.61 9.48
N TRP A 116 -16.95 7.95 8.24
CA TRP A 116 -16.82 9.31 7.75
C TRP A 116 -17.73 10.22 8.55
N PRO A 117 -17.27 11.39 8.99
CA PRO A 117 -18.16 12.39 9.56
C PRO A 117 -19.21 12.77 8.52
N THR A 118 -20.45 12.45 8.80
CA THR A 118 -21.62 12.74 7.94
C THR A 118 -22.09 14.18 8.03
N SER A 119 -21.35 15.04 8.74
CA SER A 119 -21.75 16.43 8.95
C SER A 119 -21.03 17.37 7.98
N PRO A 120 -21.75 18.16 7.18
CA PRO A 120 -21.14 19.07 6.21
C PRO A 120 -20.52 20.33 6.84
N ASN A 121 -20.33 20.38 8.15
CA ASN A 121 -20.02 21.64 8.86
C ASN A 121 -18.89 21.55 9.89
N THR A 122 -17.91 20.68 9.69
CA THR A 122 -16.64 20.80 10.42
C THR A 122 -15.59 21.36 9.48
N ALA A 123 -15.12 22.55 9.81
CA ALA A 123 -14.09 23.29 9.11
C ALA A 123 -12.97 22.37 8.62
N SER A 124 -12.67 22.43 7.33
CA SER A 124 -11.48 21.80 6.75
C SER A 124 -10.27 22.17 7.58
N PRO A 125 -9.50 21.21 8.06
CA PRO A 125 -8.17 21.54 8.51
C PRO A 125 -7.44 22.11 7.29
N SER A 126 -6.94 23.33 7.45
CA SER A 126 -6.14 24.01 6.44
C SER A 126 -5.08 23.05 5.90
N SER A 127 -5.17 22.77 4.62
CA SER A 127 -4.18 21.96 3.92
C SER A 127 -2.80 22.57 4.15
N PRO A 128 -1.83 21.83 4.63
CA PRO A 128 -0.47 22.33 4.64
C PRO A 128 -0.06 22.53 3.19
N ARG A 129 0.31 23.75 2.85
CA ARG A 129 0.96 24.03 1.57
C ARG A 129 2.30 23.29 1.56
N TRP A 130 2.43 22.46 0.58
CA TRP A 130 3.67 21.76 0.25
C TRP A 130 4.54 22.66 -0.61
#